data_84efae22024969c6165d1fd0b7a21451
#
_entry.id   84efae22024969c6165d1fd0b7a21451
#
_cell.length_a   1.000
_cell.length_b   1.000
_cell.length_c   1.000
_cell.angle_alpha   90.00
_cell.angle_beta   90.00
_cell.angle_gamma   90.00
#
_symmetry.space_group_name_H-M   'P 1'
#
loop_
_entity.id
_entity.type
_entity.pdbx_description
1 polymer ?
#
loop_
_entity_poly.entity_id
_entity_poly.type
_entity_poly.pdbx_seq_one_letter_code
_entity_poly.pdbx_strand_id
1 'polypeptide(L)'
;MKTLLLTPKLPQEYILKDGCYYNSKGKITEWSIMQLEFYSAVNTQHNCTKYVRFHIKLAEQDKTYSFDCPLAFAIEGKALDIFFDYQIYALCSDNLFSKFISSVVKLSVFGQTTAENYAIDQGYLKLPNGKIVFGLGNEVVSASDEDPVISESTIKLKKSDNSGDFTSYLDKLINSSSFPPAAFIASLVAYVKPMFENELDEYGFTIFIYADSGLGKTEFSKLLSDIFEDHDNIVSLSSDKYAIKKAAKLKDSLIVIDDLNRTVSSRIRNSNEAKLCDFIQMNQSSGNCHYKDIEVKLDNIAIVTAEYVIKNNSTINRCLLVQLENAFDSDELTLLKKEHGKYIAFLKDFILWLCRNYEKISDESAYYKSKNDNSNIGNENSGKLKRIMRTYQILCVTLDIFKRYLKEQHDLTDEHIKDLSNICKTSIENCINDTIDHCLTDDNKIGREFINEILLGIYQEDIVSADFAEYSKEAKKARKNKYLQRYVFYFDGSYLCVEADVLTNWLKTRLELEVVPSKQKVSAQLRYYGLLKVIGGEYT
;
A
#
# COMPACT_ATOMS: atom_id res chain seq x y z
N MET A 1 18.42 2.34 26.83
CA MET A 1 18.33 3.72 26.28
C MET A 1 19.40 4.58 26.95
N LYS A 2 20.47 4.91 26.23
CA LYS A 2 21.51 5.84 26.74
C LYS A 2 21.25 7.21 26.16
N THR A 3 20.20 7.88 26.62
CA THR A 3 20.03 9.32 26.39
C THR A 3 20.96 10.07 27.34
N LEU A 4 21.71 11.01 26.83
CA LEU A 4 22.49 11.91 27.67
C LEU A 4 21.55 12.95 28.27
N LEU A 5 21.13 12.69 29.51
CA LEU A 5 20.30 13.60 30.30
C LEU A 5 21.18 14.67 30.94
N LEU A 6 20.94 15.92 30.60
CA LEU A 6 21.73 17.04 31.10
C LEU A 6 20.84 17.97 31.93
N THR A 7 21.38 18.38 33.07
CA THR A 7 20.82 19.51 33.81
C THR A 7 21.15 20.80 33.05
N PRO A 8 20.15 21.68 32.77
CA PRO A 8 20.38 22.91 32.06
C PRO A 8 21.42 23.79 32.77
N LYS A 9 22.44 24.22 32.04
CA LYS A 9 23.42 25.21 32.55
C LYS A 9 22.96 26.60 32.16
N LEU A 10 22.85 27.46 33.15
CA LEU A 10 22.43 28.86 32.94
C LEU A 10 23.64 29.79 32.68
N PRO A 11 23.52 30.72 31.73
CA PRO A 11 24.45 31.85 31.63
C PRO A 11 24.40 32.70 32.90
N GLN A 12 25.49 33.35 33.24
CA GLN A 12 25.65 34.13 34.49
C GLN A 12 24.63 35.27 34.66
N GLU A 13 24.10 35.77 33.56
CA GLU A 13 23.07 36.84 33.55
C GLU A 13 21.65 36.36 33.89
N TYR A 14 21.43 35.05 34.04
CA TYR A 14 20.12 34.48 34.32
C TYR A 14 20.12 33.69 35.62
N ILE A 15 19.01 33.78 36.34
CA ILE A 15 18.77 33.02 37.57
C ILE A 15 17.46 32.25 37.47
N LEU A 16 17.43 31.06 38.01
CA LEU A 16 16.22 30.27 38.20
C LEU A 16 15.70 30.50 39.64
N LYS A 17 14.50 31.01 39.75
CA LYS A 17 13.83 31.22 41.03
C LYS A 17 12.36 30.87 40.91
N ASP A 18 11.82 30.09 41.85
CA ASP A 18 10.41 29.69 41.92
C ASP A 18 9.86 29.10 40.59
N GLY A 19 10.70 28.28 39.91
CA GLY A 19 10.34 27.66 38.64
C GLY A 19 10.28 28.61 37.43
N CYS A 20 10.81 29.81 37.55
CA CYS A 20 10.85 30.86 36.52
C CYS A 20 12.26 31.37 36.29
N TYR A 21 12.55 31.79 35.07
CA TYR A 21 13.81 32.46 34.76
C TYR A 21 13.72 33.97 34.84
N TYR A 22 14.77 34.59 35.39
CA TYR A 22 14.92 36.02 35.55
C TYR A 22 16.28 36.50 35.00
N ASN A 23 16.33 37.75 34.58
CA ASN A 23 17.57 38.48 34.33
C ASN A 23 17.58 39.82 35.10
N SER A 24 18.55 40.65 34.86
CA SER A 24 18.67 41.96 35.51
C SER A 24 17.49 42.93 35.24
N LYS A 25 16.67 42.64 34.22
CA LYS A 25 15.52 43.47 33.83
C LYS A 25 14.16 42.90 34.34
N GLY A 26 14.14 41.71 34.94
CA GLY A 26 12.98 41.10 35.51
C GLY A 26 12.72 39.66 35.07
N LYS A 27 11.49 39.22 35.25
CA LYS A 27 11.01 37.87 34.91
C LYS A 27 10.99 37.67 33.41
N ILE A 28 11.55 36.54 32.92
CA ILE A 28 11.64 36.19 31.50
C ILE A 28 10.59 35.15 31.13
N THR A 29 10.37 34.13 31.99
CA THR A 29 9.46 33.01 31.71
C THR A 29 8.60 32.70 32.92
N GLU A 30 7.51 31.99 32.70
CA GLU A 30 6.65 31.38 33.72
C GLU A 30 6.84 29.86 33.76
N TRP A 31 7.96 29.37 33.32
CA TRP A 31 8.33 27.98 33.23
C TRP A 31 9.85 27.80 33.38
N SER A 32 10.26 26.58 33.63
CA SER A 32 11.67 26.19 33.68
C SER A 32 11.95 24.94 32.87
N ILE A 33 13.16 24.86 32.33
CA ILE A 33 13.70 23.65 31.70
C ILE A 33 14.18 22.73 32.82
N MET A 34 13.48 21.61 32.98
CA MET A 34 13.83 20.60 33.99
C MET A 34 15.07 19.81 33.53
N GLN A 35 15.11 19.49 32.25
CA GLN A 35 16.11 18.59 31.70
C GLN A 35 16.25 18.83 30.20
N LEU A 36 17.44 18.58 29.67
CA LEU A 36 17.75 18.54 28.25
C LEU A 36 18.25 17.14 27.90
N GLU A 37 17.70 16.55 26.86
CA GLU A 37 18.19 15.30 26.28
C GLU A 37 18.86 15.59 24.94
N PHE A 38 20.07 15.07 24.74
CA PHE A 38 20.78 15.17 23.47
C PHE A 38 20.81 13.83 22.79
N TYR A 39 20.43 13.82 21.51
CA TYR A 39 20.51 12.64 20.68
C TYR A 39 20.77 13.00 19.20
N SER A 40 21.27 12.06 18.46
CA SER A 40 21.44 12.15 17.02
C SER A 40 20.36 11.30 16.35
N ALA A 41 19.67 11.87 15.36
CA ALA A 41 18.71 11.17 14.52
C ALA A 41 19.35 10.88 13.17
N VAL A 42 19.39 9.62 12.77
CA VAL A 42 19.76 9.22 11.41
C VAL A 42 18.46 8.86 10.68
N ASN A 43 18.13 9.64 9.67
CA ASN A 43 16.95 9.34 8.86
C ASN A 43 17.24 8.19 7.88
N THR A 44 16.19 7.70 7.22
CA THR A 44 16.26 6.61 6.22
C THR A 44 17.15 6.93 5.01
N GLN A 45 17.61 8.19 4.86
CA GLN A 45 18.57 8.63 3.83
C GLN A 45 20.01 8.73 4.38
N HIS A 46 20.30 8.19 5.57
CA HIS A 46 21.57 8.27 6.27
C HIS A 46 22.03 9.69 6.63
N ASN A 47 21.14 10.68 6.62
CA ASN A 47 21.43 12.01 7.11
C ASN A 47 21.32 12.03 8.62
N CYS A 48 22.41 12.44 9.28
CA CYS A 48 22.45 12.56 10.73
C CYS A 48 22.04 13.99 11.14
N THR A 49 20.92 14.12 11.80
CA THR A 49 20.48 15.37 12.44
C THR A 49 20.60 15.25 13.94
N LYS A 50 21.19 16.25 14.58
CA LYS A 50 21.29 16.31 16.05
C LYS A 50 20.11 17.07 16.61
N TYR A 51 19.51 16.53 17.65
CA TYR A 51 18.35 17.11 18.34
C TYR A 51 18.65 17.39 19.81
N VAL A 52 17.92 18.35 20.35
CA VAL A 52 17.75 18.57 21.77
C VAL A 52 16.26 18.43 22.12
N ARG A 53 15.96 17.56 23.07
CA ARG A 53 14.62 17.45 23.66
C ARG A 53 14.57 18.30 24.92
N PHE A 54 13.61 19.20 24.97
CA PHE A 54 13.34 20.05 26.12
C PHE A 54 12.28 19.37 27.00
N HIS A 55 12.56 19.23 28.27
CA HIS A 55 11.57 18.90 29.31
C HIS A 55 11.27 20.18 30.10
N ILE A 56 10.09 20.70 29.98
CA ILE A 56 9.70 22.00 30.54
C ILE A 56 8.58 21.78 31.57
N LYS A 57 8.70 22.44 32.72
CA LYS A 57 7.66 22.52 33.76
C LYS A 57 7.12 23.94 33.87
N LEU A 58 5.80 24.10 33.85
CA LEU A 58 5.15 25.36 34.14
C LEU A 58 5.22 25.66 35.65
N ALA A 59 5.48 26.91 36.03
CA ALA A 59 5.69 27.29 37.43
C ALA A 59 4.43 27.16 38.28
N GLU A 60 3.26 27.50 37.73
CA GLU A 60 1.98 27.50 38.45
C GLU A 60 1.12 26.24 38.24
N GLN A 61 1.55 25.35 37.39
CA GLN A 61 0.82 24.12 37.04
C GLN A 61 1.72 22.91 37.19
N ASP A 62 1.19 21.82 37.70
CA ASP A 62 1.91 20.53 37.73
C ASP A 62 1.87 19.83 36.35
N LYS A 63 2.11 20.63 35.30
CA LYS A 63 2.10 20.22 33.92
C LYS A 63 3.48 20.30 33.33
N THR A 64 3.93 19.23 32.70
CA THR A 64 5.20 19.14 31.99
C THR A 64 4.98 18.96 30.52
N TYR A 65 5.86 19.55 29.72
CA TYR A 65 5.89 19.42 28.27
C TYR A 65 7.24 18.82 27.86
N SER A 66 7.23 17.98 26.83
CA SER A 66 8.44 17.44 26.24
C SER A 66 8.32 17.55 24.72
N PHE A 67 9.32 18.17 24.08
CA PHE A 67 9.34 18.32 22.62
C PHE A 67 10.76 18.42 22.09
N ASP A 68 10.91 18.06 20.81
CA ASP A 68 12.18 18.00 20.12
C ASP A 68 12.45 19.26 19.29
N CYS A 69 13.68 19.70 19.29
CA CYS A 69 14.14 20.80 18.46
C CYS A 69 15.46 20.40 17.79
N PRO A 70 15.62 20.60 16.46
CA PRO A 70 16.91 20.43 15.82
C PRO A 70 17.98 21.25 16.54
N LEU A 71 19.08 20.61 16.91
CA LEU A 71 20.14 21.26 17.69
C LEU A 71 20.68 22.53 17.00
N ALA A 72 20.80 22.50 15.67
CA ALA A 72 21.20 23.67 14.89
C ALA A 72 20.23 24.84 15.10
N PHE A 73 18.91 24.59 15.09
CA PHE A 73 17.89 25.62 15.32
C PHE A 73 17.97 26.20 16.74
N ALA A 74 18.13 25.32 17.73
CA ALA A 74 18.28 25.76 19.11
C ALA A 74 19.55 26.61 19.29
N ILE A 75 20.67 26.22 18.69
CA ILE A 75 21.95 26.94 18.74
C ILE A 75 21.91 28.28 17.98
N GLU A 76 21.23 28.33 16.86
CA GLU A 76 21.10 29.53 16.02
C GLU A 76 20.04 30.52 16.52
N GLY A 77 19.28 30.15 17.55
CA GLY A 77 18.21 30.99 18.09
C GLY A 77 16.92 30.95 17.24
N LYS A 78 16.74 29.90 16.45
CA LYS A 78 15.56 29.69 15.58
C LYS A 78 14.51 28.76 16.20
N ALA A 79 14.62 28.43 17.48
CA ALA A 79 13.71 27.51 18.16
C ALA A 79 12.33 28.11 18.53
N LEU A 80 12.13 29.41 18.34
CA LEU A 80 10.94 30.12 18.78
C LEU A 80 9.63 29.50 18.28
N ASP A 81 9.56 29.25 16.98
CA ASP A 81 8.33 28.70 16.36
C ASP A 81 7.96 27.37 16.98
N ILE A 82 8.95 26.54 17.30
CA ILE A 82 8.73 25.24 17.96
C ILE A 82 8.17 25.43 19.38
N PHE A 83 8.70 26.39 20.14
CA PHE A 83 8.15 26.69 21.48
C PHE A 83 6.71 27.22 21.39
N PHE A 84 6.40 28.04 20.39
CA PHE A 84 5.06 28.58 20.18
C PHE A 84 4.06 27.53 19.74
N ASP A 85 4.47 26.55 18.94
CA ASP A 85 3.64 25.40 18.56
C ASP A 85 3.17 24.60 19.79
N TYR A 86 4.02 24.54 20.84
CA TYR A 86 3.68 23.93 22.13
C TYR A 86 3.03 24.91 23.13
N GLN A 87 2.65 26.12 22.68
CA GLN A 87 2.07 27.17 23.52
C GLN A 87 2.95 27.59 24.71
N ILE A 88 4.26 27.51 24.55
CA ILE A 88 5.25 27.88 25.55
C ILE A 88 5.80 29.26 25.18
N TYR A 89 5.37 30.29 25.92
CA TYR A 89 5.71 31.67 25.66
C TYR A 89 6.69 32.22 26.67
N ALA A 90 7.39 33.29 26.28
CA ALA A 90 8.25 34.07 27.17
C ALA A 90 7.60 35.43 27.49
N LEU A 91 7.97 36.01 28.62
CA LEU A 91 7.55 37.32 29.05
C LEU A 91 8.49 38.44 28.54
N CYS A 92 9.40 38.10 27.63
CA CYS A 92 10.40 39.04 27.08
C CYS A 92 10.27 39.12 25.55
N SER A 93 11.07 39.97 24.91
CA SER A 93 11.12 40.01 23.44
C SER A 93 11.67 38.73 22.84
N ASP A 94 11.20 38.37 21.64
CA ASP A 94 11.59 37.18 20.90
C ASP A 94 13.12 37.07 20.72
N ASN A 95 13.78 38.18 20.48
CA ASN A 95 15.23 38.21 20.34
C ASN A 95 15.94 37.85 21.67
N LEU A 96 15.43 38.32 22.80
CA LEU A 96 15.98 37.98 24.11
C LEU A 96 15.73 36.52 24.45
N PHE A 97 14.53 36.03 24.14
CA PHE A 97 14.15 34.62 24.33
C PHE A 97 15.02 33.69 23.48
N SER A 98 15.18 33.99 22.19
CA SER A 98 16.04 33.22 21.28
C SER A 98 17.50 33.17 21.79
N LYS A 99 18.03 34.27 22.25
CA LYS A 99 19.38 34.33 22.84
C LYS A 99 19.49 33.51 24.13
N PHE A 100 18.47 33.56 24.98
CA PHE A 100 18.42 32.79 26.22
C PHE A 100 18.47 31.29 25.92
N ILE A 101 17.53 30.77 25.08
CA ILE A 101 17.50 29.36 24.71
C ILE A 101 18.82 28.92 24.06
N SER A 102 19.32 29.68 23.09
CA SER A 102 20.60 29.40 22.43
C SER A 102 21.77 29.30 23.43
N SER A 103 21.82 30.19 24.38
CA SER A 103 22.89 30.19 25.39
C SER A 103 22.79 29.03 26.36
N VAL A 104 21.58 28.69 26.82
CA VAL A 104 21.37 27.53 27.70
C VAL A 104 21.76 26.23 27.00
N VAL A 105 21.35 26.07 25.75
CA VAL A 105 21.69 24.88 24.96
C VAL A 105 23.18 24.79 24.72
N LYS A 106 23.84 25.88 24.24
CA LYS A 106 25.30 25.91 24.00
C LYS A 106 26.08 25.52 25.24
N LEU A 107 25.77 26.12 26.40
CA LEU A 107 26.46 25.84 27.65
C LEU A 107 26.25 24.40 28.14
N SER A 108 25.07 23.88 27.94
CA SER A 108 24.71 22.51 28.37
C SER A 108 25.40 21.45 27.52
N VAL A 109 25.55 21.71 26.21
CA VAL A 109 26.13 20.76 25.22
C VAL A 109 27.65 20.81 25.20
N PHE A 110 28.23 21.95 25.58
CA PHE A 110 29.67 22.16 25.41
C PHE A 110 30.51 21.11 26.18
N GLY A 111 31.35 20.39 25.43
CA GLY A 111 32.23 19.35 25.99
C GLY A 111 31.53 17.99 26.23
N GLN A 112 30.30 17.82 25.79
CA GLN A 112 29.58 16.53 25.88
C GLN A 112 29.73 15.74 24.58
N THR A 113 30.10 14.47 24.71
CA THR A 113 29.97 13.50 23.60
C THR A 113 28.53 13.05 23.51
N THR A 114 27.89 13.32 22.38
CA THR A 114 26.52 12.82 22.11
C THR A 114 26.53 11.31 22.07
N ALA A 115 25.65 10.67 22.84
CA ALA A 115 25.33 9.28 22.58
C ALA A 115 24.67 9.23 21.19
N GLU A 116 25.12 8.33 20.34
CA GLU A 116 24.49 8.12 19.04
C GLU A 116 23.18 7.37 19.27
N ASN A 117 22.09 8.11 19.33
CA ASN A 117 20.74 7.56 19.26
C ASN A 117 20.25 7.70 17.82
N TYR A 118 19.64 6.65 17.29
CA TYR A 118 19.05 6.65 15.97
C TYR A 118 17.56 6.96 16.10
N ALA A 119 17.06 7.84 15.27
CA ALA A 119 15.63 8.11 15.21
C ALA A 119 15.05 7.41 13.99
N ILE A 120 13.91 6.80 14.19
CA ILE A 120 13.14 6.15 13.14
C ILE A 120 11.71 6.67 13.18
N ASP A 121 11.15 7.00 12.02
CA ASP A 121 9.75 7.39 11.91
C ASP A 121 8.89 6.14 11.69
N GLN A 122 9.03 5.50 10.53
CA GLN A 122 8.26 4.31 10.15
C GLN A 122 9.10 3.43 9.22
N GLY A 123 8.91 2.10 9.32
CA GLY A 123 9.58 1.14 8.45
C GLY A 123 10.95 0.67 8.94
N TYR A 124 11.70 -0.02 8.07
CA TYR A 124 13.00 -0.60 8.43
C TYR A 124 14.13 0.43 8.45
N LEU A 125 15.03 0.26 9.43
CA LEU A 125 16.29 0.97 9.54
C LEU A 125 17.43 -0.02 9.86
N LYS A 126 18.49 -0.01 9.05
CA LYS A 126 19.73 -0.72 9.33
C LYS A 126 20.64 0.16 10.16
N LEU A 127 20.99 -0.29 11.35
CA LEU A 127 21.93 0.40 12.24
C LEU A 127 23.38 0.16 11.79
N PRO A 128 24.33 1.03 12.17
CA PRO A 128 25.75 0.87 11.81
C PRO A 128 26.38 -0.41 12.32
N ASN A 129 25.84 -1.00 13.40
CA ASN A 129 26.28 -2.30 13.90
C ASN A 129 25.70 -3.49 13.12
N GLY A 130 25.01 -3.24 12.01
CA GLY A 130 24.38 -4.24 11.16
C GLY A 130 23.02 -4.73 11.63
N LYS A 131 22.56 -4.34 12.83
CA LYS A 131 21.22 -4.71 13.31
C LYS A 131 20.13 -4.01 12.51
N ILE A 132 19.01 -4.70 12.32
CA ILE A 132 17.80 -4.17 11.70
C ILE A 132 16.76 -3.93 12.77
N VAL A 133 16.15 -2.75 12.73
CA VAL A 133 15.03 -2.35 13.57
C VAL A 133 13.87 -1.86 12.72
N PHE A 134 12.66 -1.82 13.28
CA PHE A 134 11.47 -1.36 12.59
C PHE A 134 10.71 -0.33 13.43
N GLY A 135 10.45 0.84 12.85
CA GLY A 135 9.53 1.82 13.43
C GLY A 135 8.08 1.42 13.15
N LEU A 136 7.28 1.26 14.17
CA LEU A 136 5.86 0.93 14.07
C LEU A 136 5.05 1.94 14.90
N GLY A 137 4.66 3.02 14.25
CA GLY A 137 4.07 4.15 14.97
C GLY A 137 5.05 4.70 16.02
N ASN A 138 4.55 5.02 17.19
CA ASN A 138 5.37 5.53 18.31
C ASN A 138 6.22 4.47 19.01
N GLU A 139 6.26 3.25 18.50
CA GLU A 139 7.07 2.16 19.06
C GLU A 139 8.20 1.76 18.11
N VAL A 140 9.27 1.20 18.68
CA VAL A 140 10.37 0.58 17.93
C VAL A 140 10.36 -0.91 18.19
N VAL A 141 10.27 -1.70 17.13
CA VAL A 141 10.41 -3.15 17.20
C VAL A 141 11.88 -3.49 16.97
N SER A 142 12.55 -3.98 18.00
CA SER A 142 13.96 -4.35 17.99
C SER A 142 14.19 -5.66 18.71
N ALA A 143 15.24 -6.38 18.31
CA ALA A 143 15.67 -7.62 18.97
C ALA A 143 16.32 -7.37 20.34
N SER A 144 16.63 -6.12 20.69
CA SER A 144 17.28 -5.75 21.95
C SER A 144 16.71 -4.42 22.47
N ASP A 145 16.29 -4.41 23.72
CA ASP A 145 15.85 -3.17 24.40
C ASP A 145 16.99 -2.17 24.64
N GLU A 146 18.25 -2.60 24.44
CA GLU A 146 19.44 -1.76 24.62
C GLU A 146 19.83 -0.99 23.35
N ASP A 147 19.15 -1.26 22.21
CA ASP A 147 19.44 -0.55 20.97
C ASP A 147 19.09 0.94 21.12
N PRO A 148 20.00 1.83 20.77
CA PRO A 148 19.83 3.27 20.97
C PRO A 148 18.92 3.86 19.86
N VAL A 149 17.67 3.41 19.78
CA VAL A 149 16.70 3.82 18.76
C VAL A 149 15.48 4.43 19.41
N ILE A 150 15.03 5.55 18.87
CA ILE A 150 13.86 6.29 19.33
C ILE A 150 12.88 6.42 18.17
N SER A 151 11.60 6.18 18.41
CA SER A 151 10.57 6.53 17.44
C SER A 151 10.32 8.05 17.46
N GLU A 152 10.39 8.70 16.29
CA GLU A 152 9.95 10.08 16.08
C GLU A 152 8.50 10.17 15.59
N SER A 153 7.85 9.05 15.35
CA SER A 153 6.49 9.04 14.85
C SER A 153 5.51 9.60 15.89
N THR A 154 4.68 10.52 15.43
CA THR A 154 3.53 11.02 16.20
C THR A 154 2.33 10.08 16.14
N ILE A 155 2.37 9.08 15.25
CA ILE A 155 1.32 8.09 15.06
C ILE A 155 1.39 7.09 16.22
N LYS A 156 0.31 6.96 16.97
CA LYS A 156 0.25 6.06 18.11
C LYS A 156 -0.25 4.69 17.70
N LEU A 157 0.47 3.65 18.17
CA LEU A 157 0.03 2.28 18.02
C LEU A 157 -1.07 1.94 19.02
N LYS A 158 -2.11 1.22 18.58
CA LYS A 158 -3.13 0.67 19.48
C LYS A 158 -2.53 -0.36 20.42
N LYS A 159 -3.16 -0.54 21.58
CA LYS A 159 -2.72 -1.54 22.56
C LYS A 159 -2.78 -2.95 21.98
N SER A 160 -1.67 -3.67 22.08
CA SER A 160 -1.61 -5.09 21.78
C SER A 160 -2.17 -5.92 22.95
N ASP A 161 -2.78 -7.05 22.64
CA ASP A 161 -3.20 -8.05 23.61
C ASP A 161 -2.33 -9.30 23.48
N ASN A 162 -1.41 -9.46 24.41
CA ASN A 162 -0.50 -10.61 24.47
C ASN A 162 -1.09 -11.79 25.27
N SER A 163 -2.33 -11.69 25.76
CA SER A 163 -2.93 -12.67 26.67
C SER A 163 -3.53 -13.90 25.97
N GLY A 164 -3.39 -14.01 24.66
CA GLY A 164 -4.04 -15.07 23.91
C GLY A 164 -3.20 -15.70 22.83
N ASP A 165 -3.58 -16.92 22.44
CA ASP A 165 -2.99 -17.63 21.33
C ASP A 165 -3.41 -16.97 20.01
N PHE A 166 -2.44 -16.41 19.30
CA PHE A 166 -2.65 -15.84 17.97
C PHE A 166 -3.13 -16.90 16.97
N THR A 167 -2.70 -18.15 17.13
CA THR A 167 -3.07 -19.23 16.19
C THR A 167 -4.57 -19.45 16.15
N SER A 168 -5.24 -19.39 17.29
CA SER A 168 -6.71 -19.45 17.38
C SER A 168 -7.40 -18.25 16.68
N TYR A 169 -6.81 -17.05 16.76
CA TYR A 169 -7.31 -15.89 16.01
C TYR A 169 -7.10 -16.06 14.49
N LEU A 170 -5.91 -16.53 14.09
CA LEU A 170 -5.56 -16.79 12.70
C LEU A 170 -6.51 -17.84 12.08
N ASP A 171 -6.77 -18.93 12.80
CA ASP A 171 -7.69 -19.97 12.34
C ASP A 171 -9.11 -19.42 12.11
N LYS A 172 -9.61 -18.60 13.01
CA LYS A 172 -10.91 -17.92 12.85
C LYS A 172 -10.90 -17.00 11.63
N LEU A 173 -9.83 -16.24 11.43
CA LEU A 173 -9.69 -15.31 10.34
C LEU A 173 -9.64 -16.04 8.97
N ILE A 174 -8.77 -17.07 8.85
CA ILE A 174 -8.53 -17.77 7.58
C ILE A 174 -9.71 -18.70 7.21
N ASN A 175 -10.38 -19.29 8.20
CA ASN A 175 -11.52 -20.17 7.94
C ASN A 175 -12.87 -19.44 7.90
N SER A 176 -12.89 -18.12 8.07
CA SER A 176 -14.10 -17.33 7.87
C SER A 176 -14.63 -17.45 6.45
N SER A 177 -15.92 -17.69 6.31
CA SER A 177 -16.58 -17.77 4.99
C SER A 177 -16.63 -16.42 4.26
N SER A 178 -16.42 -15.33 4.99
CA SER A 178 -16.53 -13.96 4.49
C SER A 178 -15.17 -13.27 4.32
N PHE A 179 -14.07 -13.92 4.75
CA PHE A 179 -12.74 -13.35 4.72
C PHE A 179 -11.86 -14.04 3.67
N PRO A 180 -11.53 -13.38 2.54
CA PRO A 180 -10.58 -13.93 1.58
C PRO A 180 -9.14 -13.98 2.15
N PRO A 181 -8.58 -15.16 2.46
CA PRO A 181 -7.25 -15.30 3.06
C PRO A 181 -6.12 -14.67 2.24
N ALA A 182 -6.31 -14.55 0.92
CA ALA A 182 -5.38 -13.84 0.04
C ALA A 182 -5.10 -12.40 0.49
N ALA A 183 -6.11 -11.70 1.02
CA ALA A 183 -5.95 -10.33 1.48
C ALA A 183 -5.10 -10.24 2.75
N PHE A 184 -5.17 -11.25 3.64
CA PHE A 184 -4.28 -11.34 4.79
C PHE A 184 -2.82 -11.51 4.34
N ILE A 185 -2.52 -12.45 3.46
CA ILE A 185 -1.16 -12.64 2.93
C ILE A 185 -0.70 -11.38 2.19
N ALA A 186 -1.59 -10.75 1.40
CA ALA A 186 -1.28 -9.52 0.69
C ALA A 186 -0.95 -8.36 1.65
N SER A 187 -1.58 -8.29 2.81
CA SER A 187 -1.27 -7.28 3.83
C SER A 187 0.13 -7.45 4.42
N LEU A 188 0.61 -8.68 4.57
CA LEU A 188 1.95 -8.98 5.07
C LEU A 188 3.06 -8.59 4.08
N VAL A 189 2.74 -8.45 2.79
CA VAL A 189 3.70 -8.01 1.77
C VAL A 189 4.31 -6.65 2.11
N ALA A 190 3.56 -5.76 2.76
CA ALA A 190 4.08 -4.45 3.17
C ALA A 190 5.35 -4.55 4.02
N TYR A 191 5.44 -5.58 4.86
CA TYR A 191 6.56 -5.80 5.78
C TYR A 191 7.66 -6.70 5.18
N VAL A 192 7.34 -7.51 4.19
CA VAL A 192 8.27 -8.44 3.54
C VAL A 192 8.97 -7.80 2.34
N LYS A 193 8.27 -6.95 1.59
CA LYS A 193 8.73 -6.31 0.36
C LYS A 193 10.13 -5.69 0.45
N PRO A 194 10.51 -4.95 1.52
CA PRO A 194 11.82 -4.27 1.58
C PRO A 194 13.03 -5.22 1.50
N MET A 195 12.84 -6.51 1.82
CA MET A 195 13.91 -7.52 1.75
C MET A 195 14.22 -7.95 0.32
N PHE A 196 13.38 -7.57 -0.64
CA PHE A 196 13.46 -7.96 -2.05
C PHE A 196 13.72 -6.78 -3.00
N GLU A 197 13.94 -5.56 -2.51
CA GLU A 197 14.08 -4.35 -3.34
C GLU A 197 15.22 -4.43 -4.36
N ASN A 198 16.31 -5.14 -4.05
CA ASN A 198 17.46 -5.27 -4.96
C ASN A 198 17.23 -6.23 -6.14
N GLU A 199 16.28 -7.15 -6.03
CA GLU A 199 16.03 -8.21 -7.02
C GLU A 199 14.84 -7.93 -7.94
N LEU A 200 13.98 -7.00 -7.54
CA LEU A 200 12.67 -6.89 -8.15
C LEU A 200 12.20 -5.42 -8.18
N ASP A 201 12.67 -4.68 -9.17
CA ASP A 201 12.51 -3.24 -9.37
C ASP A 201 11.08 -2.66 -9.32
N GLU A 202 10.02 -3.46 -9.22
CA GLU A 202 8.63 -3.00 -9.25
C GLU A 202 7.70 -3.87 -8.37
N TYR A 203 7.97 -3.98 -7.05
CA TYR A 203 7.10 -4.74 -6.12
C TYR A 203 6.02 -3.93 -5.44
N GLY A 204 5.31 -3.14 -6.14
CA GLY A 204 4.13 -2.52 -5.60
C GLY A 204 2.87 -3.10 -6.26
N PHE A 205 1.86 -3.41 -5.48
CA PHE A 205 0.50 -3.61 -5.93
C PHE A 205 -0.46 -3.02 -4.92
N THR A 206 -1.70 -2.84 -5.33
CA THR A 206 -2.77 -2.35 -4.46
C THR A 206 -3.74 -3.49 -4.19
N ILE A 207 -4.12 -3.71 -2.95
CA ILE A 207 -5.20 -4.63 -2.57
C ILE A 207 -6.51 -3.89 -2.84
N PHE A 208 -7.24 -4.32 -3.85
CA PHE A 208 -8.48 -3.66 -4.28
C PHE A 208 -9.69 -4.50 -3.85
N ILE A 209 -10.30 -4.12 -2.72
CA ILE A 209 -11.44 -4.82 -2.14
C ILE A 209 -12.73 -4.24 -2.72
N TYR A 210 -13.51 -5.07 -3.41
CA TYR A 210 -14.75 -4.61 -3.98
C TYR A 210 -15.93 -5.53 -3.65
N ALA A 211 -17.09 -4.91 -3.47
CA ALA A 211 -18.34 -5.60 -3.17
C ALA A 211 -19.51 -4.62 -3.24
N ASP A 212 -20.72 -5.10 -3.27
CA ASP A 212 -21.90 -4.25 -3.11
C ASP A 212 -21.92 -3.52 -1.76
N SER A 213 -22.73 -2.45 -1.68
CA SER A 213 -22.88 -1.70 -0.44
C SER A 213 -23.41 -2.58 0.70
N GLY A 214 -22.91 -2.39 1.90
CA GLY A 214 -23.34 -3.13 3.09
C GLY A 214 -22.67 -4.49 3.32
N LEU A 215 -21.79 -4.98 2.46
CA LEU A 215 -21.07 -6.24 2.64
C LEU A 215 -19.85 -6.15 3.59
N GLY A 216 -19.57 -4.99 4.20
CA GLY A 216 -18.56 -4.87 5.24
C GLY A 216 -17.13 -4.59 4.75
N LYS A 217 -16.93 -4.06 3.52
CA LYS A 217 -15.61 -3.74 2.94
C LYS A 217 -14.70 -2.93 3.88
N THR A 218 -15.23 -1.84 4.44
CA THR A 218 -14.49 -0.97 5.36
C THR A 218 -14.10 -1.71 6.63
N GLU A 219 -14.99 -2.54 7.18
CA GLU A 219 -14.70 -3.35 8.35
C GLU A 219 -13.66 -4.43 8.07
N PHE A 220 -13.73 -5.04 6.89
CA PHE A 220 -12.71 -5.98 6.42
C PHE A 220 -11.34 -5.31 6.31
N SER A 221 -11.25 -4.14 5.68
CA SER A 221 -9.99 -3.41 5.57
C SER A 221 -9.41 -3.03 6.93
N LYS A 222 -10.28 -2.68 7.92
CA LYS A 222 -9.87 -2.40 9.29
C LYS A 222 -9.29 -3.61 10.01
N LEU A 223 -9.83 -4.81 9.81
CA LEU A 223 -9.26 -6.03 10.41
C LEU A 223 -7.81 -6.27 10.00
N LEU A 224 -7.40 -5.80 8.81
CA LEU A 224 -6.05 -5.96 8.27
C LEU A 224 -5.10 -4.81 8.63
N SER A 225 -5.62 -3.61 8.86
CA SER A 225 -4.80 -2.41 8.84
C SER A 225 -4.99 -1.46 10.00
N ASP A 226 -6.08 -1.55 10.75
CA ASP A 226 -6.44 -0.58 11.79
C ASP A 226 -5.65 -0.81 13.10
N ILE A 227 -4.32 -0.69 12.99
CA ILE A 227 -3.38 -0.89 14.09
C ILE A 227 -3.02 0.41 14.81
N PHE A 228 -3.37 1.59 14.25
CA PHE A 228 -3.04 2.89 14.80
C PHE A 228 -4.23 3.55 15.50
N GLU A 229 -3.97 4.30 16.58
CA GLU A 229 -4.97 5.19 17.20
C GLU A 229 -5.41 6.24 16.18
N ASP A 230 -6.60 6.79 16.35
CA ASP A 230 -7.19 7.82 15.47
C ASP A 230 -7.30 7.44 13.98
N HIS A 231 -7.17 6.15 13.65
CA HIS A 231 -7.21 5.61 12.28
C HIS A 231 -6.22 6.32 11.34
N ASP A 232 -5.01 6.55 11.82
CA ASP A 232 -3.99 7.35 11.12
C ASP A 232 -3.55 6.80 9.77
N ASN A 233 -3.82 5.56 9.47
CA ASN A 233 -3.55 4.95 8.16
C ASN A 233 -4.77 4.91 7.22
N ILE A 234 -5.90 5.52 7.59
CA ILE A 234 -7.10 5.59 6.74
C ILE A 234 -7.20 7.00 6.16
N VAL A 235 -7.35 7.11 4.85
CA VAL A 235 -7.43 8.37 4.12
C VAL A 235 -8.58 8.37 3.11
N SER A 236 -9.10 9.56 2.81
CA SER A 236 -10.05 9.78 1.72
C SER A 236 -9.39 10.54 0.58
N LEU A 237 -9.71 10.18 -0.67
CA LEU A 237 -9.25 10.89 -1.86
C LEU A 237 -9.89 12.28 -2.05
N SER A 238 -10.81 12.68 -1.19
CA SER A 238 -11.38 14.04 -1.22
C SER A 238 -10.29 15.11 -1.04
N SER A 239 -9.24 14.81 -0.26
CA SER A 239 -8.04 15.63 -0.09
C SER A 239 -6.79 14.88 -0.54
N ASP A 240 -6.56 14.82 -1.85
CA ASP A 240 -5.48 14.07 -2.50
C ASP A 240 -4.07 14.44 -1.97
N LYS A 241 -3.77 15.73 -1.80
CA LYS A 241 -2.49 16.17 -1.21
C LYS A 241 -2.26 15.63 0.20
N TYR A 242 -3.30 15.62 1.03
CA TYR A 242 -3.21 15.11 2.39
C TYR A 242 -3.01 13.59 2.40
N ALA A 243 -3.76 12.86 1.56
CA ALA A 243 -3.64 11.42 1.43
C ALA A 243 -2.23 11.00 1.01
N ILE A 244 -1.64 11.69 0.02
CA ILE A 244 -0.27 11.43 -0.45
C ILE A 244 0.77 11.73 0.64
N LYS A 245 0.66 12.86 1.34
CA LYS A 245 1.58 13.19 2.45
C LYS A 245 1.49 12.18 3.58
N LYS A 246 0.29 11.70 3.89
CA LYS A 246 0.07 10.69 4.92
C LYS A 246 0.64 9.34 4.48
N ALA A 247 0.41 8.94 3.22
CA ALA A 247 0.98 7.74 2.65
C ALA A 247 2.53 7.75 2.69
N ALA A 248 3.15 8.88 2.37
CA ALA A 248 4.60 9.01 2.39
C ALA A 248 5.22 8.82 3.79
N LYS A 249 4.46 9.08 4.86
CA LYS A 249 4.90 8.84 6.24
C LYS A 249 4.77 7.38 6.69
N LEU A 250 3.94 6.59 5.99
CA LEU A 250 3.66 5.19 6.33
C LEU A 250 4.52 4.23 5.51
N LYS A 251 5.85 4.42 5.57
CA LYS A 251 6.80 3.55 4.89
C LYS A 251 6.70 2.11 5.42
N ASP A 252 6.84 1.13 4.54
CA ASP A 252 6.83 -0.31 4.85
C ASP A 252 5.62 -0.78 5.66
N SER A 253 4.45 -0.16 5.43
CA SER A 253 3.21 -0.48 6.15
C SER A 253 1.98 -0.35 5.25
N LEU A 254 0.79 -0.47 5.83
CA LEU A 254 -0.48 -0.42 5.10
C LEU A 254 -1.11 0.97 5.17
N ILE A 255 -1.64 1.42 4.03
CA ILE A 255 -2.53 2.58 3.96
C ILE A 255 -3.88 2.17 3.38
N VAL A 256 -4.97 2.66 3.94
CA VAL A 256 -6.33 2.42 3.45
C VAL A 256 -6.86 3.66 2.75
N ILE A 257 -7.34 3.47 1.54
CA ILE A 257 -8.09 4.47 0.79
C ILE A 257 -9.55 4.00 0.78
N ASP A 258 -10.36 4.66 1.58
CA ASP A 258 -11.77 4.31 1.72
C ASP A 258 -12.61 5.12 0.74
N ASP A 259 -13.62 4.46 0.14
CA ASP A 259 -14.82 5.06 -0.39
C ASP A 259 -14.87 5.43 -1.89
N LEU A 260 -14.83 4.41 -2.76
CA LEU A 260 -15.34 4.54 -4.14
C LEU A 260 -16.81 4.09 -4.21
N ASN A 261 -17.74 5.05 -4.07
CA ASN A 261 -19.17 4.80 -4.05
C ASN A 261 -19.83 4.97 -5.42
N ARG A 262 -20.80 4.10 -5.74
CA ARG A 262 -21.65 4.22 -6.96
C ARG A 262 -22.64 5.39 -6.88
N THR A 263 -23.04 5.78 -5.68
CA THR A 263 -24.13 6.74 -5.43
C THR A 263 -23.81 8.19 -5.71
N VAL A 264 -22.53 8.53 -5.90
CA VAL A 264 -22.11 9.88 -6.24
C VAL A 264 -22.36 10.22 -7.72
N SER A 265 -22.47 11.51 -8.03
CA SER A 265 -22.64 11.95 -9.42
C SER A 265 -21.49 11.47 -10.31
N SER A 266 -21.77 11.24 -11.60
CA SER A 266 -20.78 10.75 -12.57
C SER A 266 -19.52 11.64 -12.61
N ARG A 267 -19.66 12.96 -12.43
CA ARG A 267 -18.54 13.89 -12.40
C ARG A 267 -17.63 13.66 -11.19
N ILE A 268 -18.21 13.45 -10.01
CA ILE A 268 -17.44 13.18 -8.78
C ILE A 268 -16.79 11.81 -8.89
N ARG A 269 -17.51 10.79 -9.36
CA ARG A 269 -16.99 9.44 -9.57
C ARG A 269 -15.77 9.44 -10.50
N ASN A 270 -15.89 10.05 -11.68
CA ASN A 270 -14.76 10.12 -12.62
C ASN A 270 -13.56 10.87 -12.03
N SER A 271 -13.80 11.93 -11.24
CA SER A 271 -12.72 12.64 -10.55
C SER A 271 -12.03 11.77 -9.50
N ASN A 272 -12.79 11.01 -8.71
CA ASN A 272 -12.23 10.12 -7.69
C ASN A 272 -11.48 8.94 -8.32
N GLU A 273 -12.01 8.35 -9.40
CA GLU A 273 -11.32 7.31 -10.17
C GLU A 273 -9.99 7.82 -10.75
N ALA A 274 -9.96 9.02 -11.32
CA ALA A 274 -8.72 9.59 -11.84
C ALA A 274 -7.68 9.78 -10.74
N LYS A 275 -8.05 10.34 -9.58
CA LYS A 275 -7.16 10.50 -8.43
C LYS A 275 -6.65 9.16 -7.90
N LEU A 276 -7.51 8.15 -7.86
CA LEU A 276 -7.12 6.79 -7.45
C LEU A 276 -6.14 6.17 -8.43
N CYS A 277 -6.39 6.31 -9.74
CA CYS A 277 -5.46 5.84 -10.76
C CYS A 277 -4.09 6.48 -10.62
N ASP A 278 -4.04 7.80 -10.41
CA ASP A 278 -2.79 8.53 -10.17
C ASP A 278 -2.07 8.02 -8.91
N PHE A 279 -2.81 7.85 -7.81
CA PHE A 279 -2.25 7.33 -6.56
C PHE A 279 -1.66 5.92 -6.74
N ILE A 280 -2.40 5.00 -7.36
CA ILE A 280 -1.95 3.61 -7.60
C ILE A 280 -0.69 3.60 -8.48
N GLN A 281 -0.64 4.47 -9.51
CA GLN A 281 0.54 4.57 -10.37
C GLN A 281 1.75 5.11 -9.61
N MET A 282 1.56 6.13 -8.78
CA MET A 282 2.63 6.69 -7.94
C MET A 282 3.14 5.67 -6.92
N ASN A 283 2.24 4.94 -6.26
CA ASN A 283 2.60 3.96 -5.23
C ASN A 283 3.41 2.76 -5.77
N GLN A 284 3.43 2.59 -7.08
CA GLN A 284 4.20 1.53 -7.75
C GLN A 284 5.43 2.05 -8.49
N SER A 285 5.70 3.34 -8.43
CA SER A 285 6.89 3.91 -9.03
C SER A 285 8.10 3.66 -8.11
N SER A 286 9.18 3.11 -8.68
CA SER A 286 10.42 2.79 -7.94
C SER A 286 11.22 4.02 -7.49
N GLY A 287 10.78 5.23 -7.82
CA GLY A 287 11.48 6.49 -7.53
C GLY A 287 10.60 7.55 -6.90
N ASN A 288 11.21 8.71 -6.65
CA ASN A 288 10.48 9.89 -6.21
C ASN A 288 9.48 10.31 -7.29
N CYS A 289 8.25 10.53 -6.88
CA CYS A 289 7.18 11.03 -7.73
C CYS A 289 6.90 12.50 -7.41
N HIS A 290 6.66 13.28 -8.47
CA HIS A 290 6.20 14.65 -8.33
C HIS A 290 4.68 14.68 -8.43
N TYR A 291 4.02 15.05 -7.34
CA TYR A 291 2.59 15.29 -7.33
C TYR A 291 2.30 16.75 -7.00
N LYS A 292 1.89 17.53 -8.01
CA LYS A 292 1.76 18.99 -7.90
C LYS A 292 3.11 19.59 -7.45
N ASP A 293 3.18 20.16 -6.25
CA ASP A 293 4.39 20.80 -5.69
C ASP A 293 5.08 19.93 -4.64
N ILE A 294 4.77 18.62 -4.59
CA ILE A 294 5.29 17.70 -3.59
C ILE A 294 6.11 16.62 -4.28
N GLU A 295 7.37 16.49 -3.87
CA GLU A 295 8.19 15.34 -4.20
C GLU A 295 8.05 14.32 -3.08
N VAL A 296 7.61 13.10 -3.40
CA VAL A 296 7.37 12.03 -2.44
C VAL A 296 7.76 10.68 -3.03
N LYS A 297 8.18 9.78 -2.15
CA LYS A 297 8.30 8.34 -2.43
C LYS A 297 7.24 7.62 -1.60
N LEU A 298 6.46 6.75 -2.24
CA LEU A 298 5.45 5.94 -1.58
C LEU A 298 5.97 4.50 -1.49
N ASP A 299 6.39 4.09 -0.30
CA ASP A 299 6.94 2.75 -0.03
C ASP A 299 5.99 1.94 0.88
N ASN A 300 4.71 1.91 0.54
CA ASN A 300 3.67 1.19 1.29
C ASN A 300 2.86 0.26 0.38
N ILE A 301 1.99 -0.54 0.98
CA ILE A 301 0.94 -1.28 0.27
C ILE A 301 -0.40 -0.61 0.57
N ALA A 302 -1.11 -0.23 -0.49
CA ALA A 302 -2.43 0.39 -0.36
C ALA A 302 -3.54 -0.67 -0.36
N ILE A 303 -4.54 -0.46 0.49
CA ILE A 303 -5.84 -1.15 0.46
C ILE A 303 -6.86 -0.13 -0.04
N VAL A 304 -7.58 -0.46 -1.08
CA VAL A 304 -8.69 0.35 -1.62
C VAL A 304 -9.99 -0.36 -1.36
N THR A 305 -11.01 0.34 -0.87
CA THR A 305 -12.38 -0.19 -0.77
C THR A 305 -13.28 0.46 -1.81
N ALA A 306 -14.06 -0.35 -2.53
CA ALA A 306 -14.88 0.13 -3.63
C ALA A 306 -16.20 -0.65 -3.77
N GLU A 307 -17.24 -0.01 -4.31
CA GLU A 307 -18.48 -0.69 -4.69
C GLU A 307 -18.43 -1.31 -6.10
N TYR A 308 -17.37 -1.06 -6.84
CA TYR A 308 -17.19 -1.54 -8.22
C TYR A 308 -15.71 -1.54 -8.60
N VAL A 309 -15.36 -2.34 -9.59
CA VAL A 309 -14.00 -2.33 -10.16
C VAL A 309 -13.90 -1.20 -11.19
N ILE A 310 -12.82 -0.41 -11.11
CA ILE A 310 -12.56 0.69 -12.06
C ILE A 310 -12.32 0.14 -13.47
N LYS A 311 -12.63 0.94 -14.50
CA LYS A 311 -12.51 0.50 -15.90
C LYS A 311 -11.10 0.64 -16.50
N ASN A 312 -10.15 1.24 -15.77
CA ASN A 312 -8.80 1.48 -16.28
C ASN A 312 -7.91 0.25 -16.18
N ASN A 313 -7.78 -0.51 -17.26
CA ASN A 313 -6.97 -1.74 -17.32
C ASN A 313 -5.50 -1.53 -16.94
N SER A 314 -4.92 -0.35 -17.22
CA SER A 314 -3.55 -0.01 -16.80
C SER A 314 -3.42 0.10 -15.28
N THR A 315 -4.49 0.44 -14.59
CA THR A 315 -4.54 0.50 -13.13
C THR A 315 -4.90 -0.86 -12.53
N ILE A 316 -5.87 -1.59 -13.13
CA ILE A 316 -6.28 -2.91 -12.62
C ILE A 316 -5.11 -3.91 -12.62
N ASN A 317 -4.27 -3.90 -13.64
CA ASN A 317 -3.11 -4.82 -13.69
C ASN A 317 -2.03 -4.51 -12.62
N ARG A 318 -2.24 -3.46 -11.84
CA ARG A 318 -1.45 -3.06 -10.66
C ARG A 318 -2.17 -3.39 -9.35
N CYS A 319 -3.30 -4.05 -9.42
CA CYS A 319 -4.10 -4.41 -8.25
C CYS A 319 -4.14 -5.93 -8.07
N LEU A 320 -4.38 -6.34 -6.85
CA LEU A 320 -4.92 -7.64 -6.50
C LEU A 320 -6.41 -7.42 -6.23
N LEU A 321 -7.28 -7.88 -7.10
CA LEU A 321 -8.74 -7.79 -6.89
C LEU A 321 -9.18 -8.80 -5.84
N VAL A 322 -9.92 -8.34 -4.86
CA VAL A 322 -10.46 -9.14 -3.77
C VAL A 322 -11.97 -8.88 -3.70
N GLN A 323 -12.75 -9.80 -4.20
CA GLN A 323 -14.21 -9.73 -4.13
C GLN A 323 -14.71 -10.24 -2.78
N LEU A 324 -15.59 -9.48 -2.13
CA LEU A 324 -16.38 -9.99 -1.01
C LEU A 324 -17.74 -10.44 -1.55
N GLU A 325 -17.96 -11.74 -1.52
CA GLU A 325 -19.20 -12.35 -2.02
C GLU A 325 -20.31 -12.36 -0.98
N ASN A 326 -19.92 -12.51 0.29
CA ASN A 326 -20.85 -12.63 1.41
C ASN A 326 -20.65 -11.51 2.43
N ALA A 327 -21.73 -11.07 3.05
CA ALA A 327 -21.63 -10.20 4.22
C ALA A 327 -20.99 -10.97 5.39
N PHE A 328 -20.24 -10.27 6.23
CA PHE A 328 -19.76 -10.84 7.47
C PHE A 328 -20.93 -11.26 8.36
N ASP A 329 -20.82 -12.43 8.95
CA ASP A 329 -21.62 -12.78 10.11
C ASP A 329 -21.36 -11.77 11.23
N SER A 330 -22.43 -11.23 11.84
CA SER A 330 -22.31 -10.15 12.84
C SER A 330 -21.57 -10.58 14.07
N ASP A 331 -21.73 -11.85 14.49
CA ASP A 331 -21.12 -12.40 15.70
C ASP A 331 -19.66 -12.71 15.45
N GLU A 332 -19.33 -13.25 14.28
CA GLU A 332 -17.95 -13.48 13.84
C GLU A 332 -17.16 -12.16 13.74
N LEU A 333 -17.73 -11.15 13.10
CA LEU A 333 -17.08 -9.83 12.98
C LEU A 333 -16.88 -9.18 14.36
N THR A 334 -17.87 -9.28 15.25
CA THR A 334 -17.79 -8.75 16.60
C THR A 334 -16.68 -9.44 17.40
N LEU A 335 -16.53 -10.75 17.25
CA LEU A 335 -15.47 -11.52 17.89
C LEU A 335 -14.09 -11.13 17.36
N LEU A 336 -13.92 -11.06 16.04
CA LEU A 336 -12.65 -10.66 15.42
C LEU A 336 -12.24 -9.23 15.85
N LYS A 337 -13.18 -8.29 15.91
CA LYS A 337 -12.92 -6.93 16.41
C LYS A 337 -12.50 -6.92 17.87
N LYS A 338 -13.18 -7.69 18.73
CA LYS A 338 -12.85 -7.79 20.16
C LYS A 338 -11.45 -8.35 20.37
N GLU A 339 -11.03 -9.29 19.54
CA GLU A 339 -9.74 -9.96 19.61
C GLU A 339 -8.65 -9.29 18.75
N HIS A 340 -8.94 -8.13 18.14
CA HIS A 340 -8.01 -7.45 17.22
C HIS A 340 -6.67 -7.08 17.87
N GLY A 341 -6.62 -6.90 19.20
CA GLY A 341 -5.37 -6.74 19.94
C GLY A 341 -4.39 -7.90 19.77
N LYS A 342 -4.88 -9.12 19.52
CA LYS A 342 -4.05 -10.30 19.21
C LYS A 342 -3.37 -10.17 17.83
N TYR A 343 -4.07 -9.58 16.84
CA TYR A 343 -3.49 -9.29 15.53
C TYR A 343 -2.34 -8.29 15.65
N ILE A 344 -2.50 -7.24 16.48
CA ILE A 344 -1.43 -6.26 16.70
C ILE A 344 -0.22 -6.91 17.39
N ALA A 345 -0.46 -7.78 18.37
CA ALA A 345 0.60 -8.54 19.04
C ALA A 345 1.35 -9.44 18.05
N PHE A 346 0.61 -10.19 17.24
CA PHE A 346 1.17 -11.01 16.17
C PHE A 346 2.01 -10.17 15.19
N LEU A 347 1.48 -9.05 14.74
CA LEU A 347 2.19 -8.22 13.77
C LEU A 347 3.53 -7.71 14.32
N LYS A 348 3.56 -7.32 15.60
CA LYS A 348 4.81 -6.93 16.28
C LYS A 348 5.80 -8.09 16.35
N ASP A 349 5.32 -9.29 16.70
CA ASP A 349 6.16 -10.49 16.76
C ASP A 349 6.67 -10.92 15.38
N PHE A 350 5.80 -10.89 14.36
CA PHE A 350 6.19 -11.16 12.98
C PHE A 350 7.24 -10.17 12.48
N ILE A 351 7.05 -8.87 12.71
CA ILE A 351 8.03 -7.83 12.35
C ILE A 351 9.35 -8.06 13.10
N LEU A 352 9.30 -8.40 14.39
CA LEU A 352 10.49 -8.70 15.17
C LEU A 352 11.26 -9.90 14.61
N TRP A 353 10.54 -10.95 14.23
CA TRP A 353 11.13 -12.11 13.58
C TRP A 353 11.73 -11.73 12.21
N LEU A 354 11.05 -10.90 11.42
CA LEU A 354 11.59 -10.36 10.17
C LEU A 354 12.86 -9.55 10.38
N CYS A 355 12.92 -8.68 11.40
CA CYS A 355 14.14 -7.92 11.74
C CYS A 355 15.33 -8.85 12.04
N ARG A 356 15.09 -9.97 12.76
CA ARG A 356 16.12 -10.96 13.08
C ARG A 356 16.59 -11.76 11.87
N ASN A 357 15.73 -11.95 10.89
CA ASN A 357 15.99 -12.77 9.70
C ASN A 357 16.20 -11.94 8.43
N TYR A 358 16.25 -10.61 8.53
CA TYR A 358 16.23 -9.70 7.38
C TYR A 358 17.30 -10.03 6.33
N GLU A 359 18.56 -10.06 6.75
CA GLU A 359 19.70 -10.34 5.85
C GLU A 359 19.57 -11.74 5.23
N LYS A 360 19.21 -12.74 6.04
CA LYS A 360 19.02 -14.12 5.55
C LYS A 360 17.93 -14.21 4.49
N ILE A 361 16.78 -13.55 4.71
CA ILE A 361 15.68 -13.55 3.73
C ILE A 361 16.10 -12.78 2.48
N SER A 362 16.81 -11.66 2.64
CA SER A 362 17.34 -10.88 1.52
C SER A 362 18.34 -11.70 0.68
N ASP A 363 19.26 -12.42 1.31
CA ASP A 363 20.22 -13.29 0.62
C ASP A 363 19.53 -14.48 -0.09
N GLU A 364 18.42 -14.97 0.47
CA GLU A 364 17.61 -16.03 -0.13
C GLU A 364 16.63 -15.52 -1.20
N SER A 365 16.60 -14.22 -1.50
CA SER A 365 15.65 -13.60 -2.44
C SER A 365 15.69 -14.22 -3.83
N ALA A 366 16.88 -14.49 -4.38
CA ALA A 366 17.05 -15.15 -5.65
C ALA A 366 16.47 -16.58 -5.68
N TYR A 367 16.60 -17.34 -4.57
CA TYR A 367 15.99 -18.65 -4.42
C TYR A 367 14.46 -18.58 -4.43
N TYR A 368 13.88 -17.68 -3.64
CA TYR A 368 12.43 -17.50 -3.61
C TYR A 368 11.88 -17.08 -4.98
N LYS A 369 12.61 -16.22 -5.70
CA LYS A 369 12.27 -15.82 -7.07
C LYS A 369 12.28 -17.01 -8.01
N SER A 370 13.36 -17.79 -8.05
CA SER A 370 13.50 -18.93 -8.96
C SER A 370 12.47 -20.03 -8.70
N LYS A 371 12.15 -20.30 -7.43
CA LYS A 371 11.15 -21.29 -7.02
C LYS A 371 9.76 -20.96 -7.56
N ASN A 372 9.43 -19.69 -7.69
CA ASN A 372 8.12 -19.20 -8.11
C ASN A 372 8.08 -18.76 -9.59
N ASP A 373 9.23 -18.72 -10.30
CA ASP A 373 9.31 -18.40 -11.74
C ASP A 373 8.82 -19.56 -12.64
N ASN A 374 8.71 -20.77 -12.11
CA ASN A 374 8.29 -21.97 -12.83
C ASN A 374 6.76 -22.07 -13.07
N SER A 375 6.01 -20.98 -12.92
CA SER A 375 4.61 -20.95 -13.31
C SER A 375 4.52 -20.94 -14.84
N ASN A 376 4.23 -22.10 -15.43
CA ASN A 376 3.88 -22.30 -16.84
C ASN A 376 2.59 -21.58 -17.27
N ILE A 377 2.37 -20.36 -16.81
CA ILE A 377 1.25 -19.55 -17.23
C ILE A 377 1.69 -18.74 -18.44
N GLY A 378 1.35 -19.27 -19.60
CA GLY A 378 1.25 -18.58 -20.89
C GLY A 378 2.50 -17.85 -21.38
N ASN A 379 3.16 -18.42 -22.38
CA ASN A 379 4.29 -17.85 -23.14
C ASN A 379 3.96 -16.57 -23.92
N GLU A 380 2.96 -15.76 -23.52
CA GLU A 380 2.60 -14.56 -24.24
C GLU A 380 2.76 -13.28 -23.41
N ASN A 381 3.77 -12.58 -23.83
CA ASN A 381 4.37 -11.33 -23.44
C ASN A 381 3.46 -10.07 -23.50
N SER A 382 2.26 -10.07 -22.94
CA SER A 382 1.63 -8.78 -22.69
C SER A 382 2.18 -8.22 -21.37
N GLY A 383 2.72 -7.00 -21.38
CA GLY A 383 3.24 -6.35 -20.17
C GLY A 383 2.22 -6.25 -19.03
N LYS A 384 0.93 -6.42 -19.35
CA LYS A 384 -0.19 -6.50 -18.41
C LYS A 384 -0.14 -7.75 -17.55
N LEU A 385 -0.06 -8.93 -18.18
CA LEU A 385 0.02 -10.23 -17.49
C LEU A 385 1.30 -10.33 -16.67
N LYS A 386 2.40 -9.80 -17.16
CA LYS A 386 3.68 -9.80 -16.44
C LYS A 386 3.59 -9.15 -15.06
N ARG A 387 2.83 -8.04 -14.90
CA ARG A 387 2.64 -7.39 -13.60
C ARG A 387 1.79 -8.24 -12.66
N ILE A 388 0.69 -8.78 -13.15
CA ILE A 388 -0.18 -9.66 -12.35
C ILE A 388 0.59 -10.90 -11.89
N MET A 389 1.41 -11.47 -12.77
CA MET A 389 2.26 -12.62 -12.41
C MET A 389 3.33 -12.27 -11.36
N ARG A 390 3.89 -11.05 -11.41
CA ARG A 390 4.77 -10.57 -10.33
C ARG A 390 4.02 -10.44 -9.01
N THR A 391 2.79 -9.93 -9.02
CA THR A 391 1.93 -9.91 -7.81
C THR A 391 1.71 -11.32 -7.27
N TYR A 392 1.43 -12.30 -8.13
CA TYR A 392 1.32 -13.69 -7.74
C TYR A 392 2.61 -14.22 -7.09
N GLN A 393 3.75 -13.93 -7.70
CA GLN A 393 5.07 -14.37 -7.19
C GLN A 393 5.34 -13.82 -5.80
N ILE A 394 5.16 -12.51 -5.55
CA ILE A 394 5.41 -11.94 -4.23
C ILE A 394 4.45 -12.46 -3.16
N LEU A 395 3.20 -12.74 -3.52
CA LEU A 395 2.24 -13.37 -2.61
C LEU A 395 2.67 -14.78 -2.22
N CYS A 396 3.13 -15.60 -3.19
CA CYS A 396 3.66 -16.94 -2.92
C CYS A 396 4.93 -16.89 -2.05
N VAL A 397 5.83 -15.95 -2.32
CA VAL A 397 7.04 -15.73 -1.51
C VAL A 397 6.66 -15.32 -0.08
N THR A 398 5.73 -14.37 0.07
CA THR A 398 5.25 -13.93 1.39
C THR A 398 4.59 -15.08 2.15
N LEU A 399 3.81 -15.93 1.48
CA LEU A 399 3.22 -17.12 2.08
C LEU A 399 4.30 -18.11 2.56
N ASP A 400 5.35 -18.34 1.78
CA ASP A 400 6.47 -19.22 2.17
C ASP A 400 7.24 -18.65 3.39
N ILE A 401 7.45 -17.32 3.43
CA ILE A 401 8.07 -16.64 4.58
C ILE A 401 7.16 -16.75 5.81
N PHE A 402 5.86 -16.54 5.66
CA PHE A 402 4.89 -16.67 6.73
C PHE A 402 4.82 -18.10 7.29
N LYS A 403 4.85 -19.12 6.43
CA LYS A 403 4.95 -20.53 6.85
C LYS A 403 6.20 -20.79 7.68
N ARG A 404 7.34 -20.23 7.26
CA ARG A 404 8.59 -20.37 7.98
C ARG A 404 8.50 -19.70 9.35
N TYR A 405 7.92 -18.51 9.44
CA TYR A 405 7.64 -17.84 10.71
C TYR A 405 6.77 -18.71 11.64
N LEU A 406 5.66 -19.23 11.13
CA LEU A 406 4.76 -20.09 11.93
C LEU A 406 5.49 -21.34 12.45
N LYS A 407 6.37 -21.94 11.65
CA LYS A 407 7.16 -23.10 12.06
C LYS A 407 8.22 -22.77 13.12
N GLU A 408 8.85 -21.59 13.02
CA GLU A 408 9.95 -21.22 13.91
C GLU A 408 9.48 -20.57 15.23
N GLN A 409 8.30 -19.93 15.26
CA GLN A 409 7.83 -19.17 16.43
C GLN A 409 6.59 -19.76 17.11
N HIS A 410 5.86 -20.65 16.43
CA HIS A 410 4.65 -21.25 16.97
C HIS A 410 4.73 -22.78 16.89
N ASP A 411 4.32 -23.46 17.96
CA ASP A 411 4.30 -24.95 18.04
C ASP A 411 3.14 -25.55 17.22
N LEU A 412 3.02 -25.12 15.95
CA LEU A 412 2.05 -25.68 15.01
C LEU A 412 2.59 -26.93 14.35
N THR A 413 1.73 -27.92 14.18
CA THR A 413 2.09 -29.14 13.43
C THR A 413 2.31 -28.83 11.95
N ASP A 414 3.22 -29.57 11.31
CA ASP A 414 3.48 -29.45 9.87
C ASP A 414 2.19 -29.66 9.03
N GLU A 415 1.25 -30.49 9.51
CA GLU A 415 -0.06 -30.72 8.88
C GLU A 415 -0.94 -29.46 8.95
N HIS A 416 -1.05 -28.84 10.12
CA HIS A 416 -1.83 -27.59 10.31
C HIS A 416 -1.27 -26.46 9.43
N ILE A 417 0.06 -26.25 9.43
CA ILE A 417 0.72 -25.26 8.57
C ILE A 417 0.45 -25.53 7.09
N LYS A 418 0.45 -26.79 6.68
CA LYS A 418 0.14 -27.20 5.31
C LYS A 418 -1.30 -26.87 4.93
N ASP A 419 -2.25 -27.14 5.80
CA ASP A 419 -3.68 -26.88 5.56
C ASP A 419 -3.94 -25.37 5.44
N LEU A 420 -3.46 -24.56 6.38
CA LEU A 420 -3.53 -23.10 6.30
C LEU A 420 -2.90 -22.57 5.00
N SER A 421 -1.73 -23.11 4.65
CA SER A 421 -1.04 -22.73 3.41
C SER A 421 -1.84 -23.05 2.15
N ASN A 422 -2.50 -24.21 2.11
CA ASN A 422 -3.32 -24.62 0.96
C ASN A 422 -4.54 -23.70 0.81
N ILE A 423 -5.21 -23.36 1.92
CA ILE A 423 -6.34 -22.42 1.93
C ILE A 423 -5.89 -21.05 1.40
N CYS A 424 -4.80 -20.51 1.93
CA CYS A 424 -4.25 -19.23 1.48
C CYS A 424 -3.85 -19.26 0.00
N LYS A 425 -3.19 -20.32 -0.45
CA LYS A 425 -2.74 -20.47 -1.83
C LYS A 425 -3.93 -20.51 -2.81
N THR A 426 -4.96 -21.31 -2.50
CA THR A 426 -6.18 -21.38 -3.31
C THR A 426 -6.85 -20.00 -3.40
N SER A 427 -6.94 -19.29 -2.27
CA SER A 427 -7.50 -17.93 -2.24
C SER A 427 -6.68 -16.95 -3.09
N ILE A 428 -5.35 -17.01 -3.04
CA ILE A 428 -4.46 -16.21 -3.88
C ILE A 428 -4.71 -16.50 -5.37
N GLU A 429 -4.77 -17.77 -5.75
CA GLU A 429 -5.01 -18.19 -7.13
C GLU A 429 -6.37 -17.69 -7.65
N ASN A 430 -7.41 -17.74 -6.82
CA ASN A 430 -8.74 -17.21 -7.16
C ASN A 430 -8.70 -15.68 -7.39
N CYS A 431 -8.07 -14.91 -6.48
CA CYS A 431 -7.96 -13.45 -6.64
C CYS A 431 -7.11 -13.05 -7.85
N ILE A 432 -6.06 -13.82 -8.16
CA ILE A 432 -5.24 -13.59 -9.36
C ILE A 432 -6.04 -13.88 -10.63
N ASN A 433 -6.78 -14.97 -10.67
CA ASN A 433 -7.64 -15.30 -11.81
C ASN A 433 -8.73 -14.25 -12.02
N ASP A 434 -9.37 -13.78 -10.94
CA ASP A 434 -10.33 -12.67 -11.00
C ASP A 434 -9.68 -11.38 -11.54
N THR A 435 -8.47 -11.05 -11.09
CA THR A 435 -7.72 -9.91 -11.60
C THR A 435 -7.40 -10.05 -13.08
N ILE A 436 -6.98 -11.25 -13.53
CA ILE A 436 -6.73 -11.55 -14.93
C ILE A 436 -8.02 -11.38 -15.74
N ASP A 437 -9.10 -11.96 -15.27
CA ASP A 437 -10.40 -11.89 -15.95
C ASP A 437 -10.87 -10.44 -16.12
N HIS A 438 -10.75 -9.61 -15.09
CA HIS A 438 -11.08 -8.18 -15.18
C HIS A 438 -10.14 -7.39 -16.09
N CYS A 439 -8.86 -7.68 -16.09
CA CYS A 439 -7.90 -7.04 -17.02
C CYS A 439 -8.13 -7.42 -18.47
N LEU A 440 -8.65 -8.62 -18.67
CA LEU A 440 -8.90 -9.17 -20.00
C LEU A 440 -10.34 -8.96 -20.47
N THR A 441 -11.30 -8.65 -19.57
CA THR A 441 -12.74 -8.63 -19.90
C THR A 441 -13.10 -7.64 -20.99
N ASP A 442 -12.50 -6.46 -21.05
CA ASP A 442 -12.74 -5.55 -22.19
C ASP A 442 -12.14 -6.08 -23.51
N ASP A 443 -11.07 -6.88 -23.38
CA ASP A 443 -10.39 -7.47 -24.55
C ASP A 443 -10.93 -8.88 -24.86
N ASN A 444 -11.37 -9.65 -23.87
CA ASN A 444 -11.84 -11.04 -24.03
C ASN A 444 -13.34 -11.20 -24.16
N LYS A 445 -14.15 -10.21 -23.74
CA LYS A 445 -15.59 -10.26 -23.96
C LYS A 445 -15.89 -10.50 -25.43
N ILE A 446 -15.17 -9.78 -26.32
CA ILE A 446 -15.26 -10.00 -27.76
C ILE A 446 -14.83 -11.43 -28.13
N GLY A 447 -13.74 -11.96 -27.54
CA GLY A 447 -13.21 -13.26 -27.94
C GLY A 447 -14.07 -14.45 -27.52
N ARG A 448 -14.45 -14.56 -26.25
CA ARG A 448 -15.30 -15.68 -25.74
C ARG A 448 -16.71 -15.62 -26.28
N GLU A 449 -17.35 -14.46 -26.17
CA GLU A 449 -18.71 -14.27 -26.67
C GLU A 449 -18.77 -14.37 -28.20
N PHE A 450 -17.70 -13.90 -28.88
CA PHE A 450 -17.56 -14.06 -30.33
C PHE A 450 -17.51 -15.54 -30.75
N ILE A 451 -16.70 -16.36 -30.08
CA ILE A 451 -16.69 -17.81 -30.36
C ILE A 451 -18.05 -18.42 -30.14
N ASN A 452 -18.71 -18.11 -29.04
CA ASN A 452 -20.05 -18.65 -28.74
C ASN A 452 -21.08 -18.19 -29.76
N GLU A 453 -21.10 -16.91 -30.12
CA GLU A 453 -22.03 -16.37 -31.12
C GLU A 453 -21.74 -16.89 -32.53
N ILE A 454 -20.47 -17.09 -32.91
CA ILE A 454 -20.13 -17.73 -34.18
C ILE A 454 -20.59 -19.18 -34.19
N LEU A 455 -20.31 -19.95 -33.14
CA LEU A 455 -20.72 -21.36 -33.05
C LEU A 455 -22.24 -21.50 -33.09
N LEU A 456 -22.99 -20.64 -32.39
CA LEU A 456 -24.44 -20.59 -32.44
C LEU A 456 -24.95 -20.23 -33.85
N GLY A 457 -24.34 -19.22 -34.48
CA GLY A 457 -24.72 -18.77 -35.79
C GLY A 457 -24.37 -19.78 -36.90
N ILE A 458 -23.25 -20.49 -36.79
CA ILE A 458 -22.92 -21.60 -37.70
C ILE A 458 -23.92 -22.74 -37.53
N TYR A 459 -24.27 -23.07 -36.31
CA TYR A 459 -25.25 -24.13 -36.01
C TYR A 459 -26.66 -23.81 -36.54
N GLN A 460 -27.04 -22.52 -36.56
CA GLN A 460 -28.33 -22.04 -37.07
C GLN A 460 -28.33 -21.72 -38.57
N GLU A 461 -27.16 -21.81 -39.24
CA GLU A 461 -26.95 -21.43 -40.66
C GLU A 461 -27.34 -19.99 -41.02
N ASP A 462 -27.52 -19.12 -40.03
CA ASP A 462 -28.03 -17.76 -40.22
C ASP A 462 -26.96 -16.70 -40.57
N ILE A 463 -25.69 -16.99 -40.32
CA ILE A 463 -24.61 -16.00 -40.48
C ILE A 463 -23.52 -16.38 -41.49
N VAL A 464 -23.58 -17.56 -42.05
CA VAL A 464 -22.59 -18.09 -42.98
C VAL A 464 -23.22 -18.34 -44.35
N SER A 465 -22.63 -17.74 -45.40
CA SER A 465 -22.97 -18.05 -46.79
C SER A 465 -21.87 -18.88 -47.44
N ALA A 466 -22.24 -19.86 -48.23
CA ALA A 466 -21.34 -20.57 -49.14
C ALA A 466 -21.24 -19.90 -50.52
N ASP A 467 -22.12 -18.95 -50.84
CA ASP A 467 -22.11 -18.16 -52.09
C ASP A 467 -21.44 -16.81 -51.84
N PHE A 468 -20.27 -16.63 -52.45
CA PHE A 468 -19.50 -15.40 -52.39
C PHE A 468 -20.21 -14.20 -53.02
N ALA A 469 -20.96 -14.42 -54.10
CA ALA A 469 -21.69 -13.35 -54.80
C ALA A 469 -22.83 -12.80 -53.93
N GLU A 470 -23.56 -13.68 -53.24
CA GLU A 470 -24.59 -13.28 -52.30
C GLU A 470 -24.01 -12.55 -51.07
N TYR A 471 -22.96 -13.09 -50.46
CA TYR A 471 -22.23 -12.45 -49.37
C TYR A 471 -21.72 -11.05 -49.79
N SER A 472 -21.03 -10.94 -50.94
CA SER A 472 -20.49 -9.68 -51.44
C SER A 472 -21.55 -8.62 -51.71
N LYS A 473 -22.73 -9.06 -52.19
CA LYS A 473 -23.87 -8.16 -52.43
C LYS A 473 -24.45 -7.62 -51.10
N GLU A 474 -24.54 -8.44 -50.09
CA GLU A 474 -25.00 -8.02 -48.76
C GLU A 474 -23.99 -7.18 -48.03
N ALA A 475 -22.69 -7.51 -48.08
CA ALA A 475 -21.63 -6.71 -47.50
C ALA A 475 -21.56 -5.28 -48.10
N LYS A 476 -21.79 -5.15 -49.41
CA LYS A 476 -21.90 -3.82 -50.08
C LYS A 476 -23.12 -3.03 -49.59
N LYS A 477 -24.28 -3.71 -49.33
CA LYS A 477 -25.46 -3.04 -48.78
C LYS A 477 -25.22 -2.59 -47.34
N ALA A 478 -24.62 -3.43 -46.51
CA ALA A 478 -24.31 -3.12 -45.11
C ALA A 478 -23.37 -1.92 -44.96
N ARG A 479 -22.33 -1.78 -45.84
CA ARG A 479 -21.45 -0.61 -45.88
C ARG A 479 -22.21 0.70 -46.15
N LYS A 480 -23.25 0.67 -47.02
CA LYS A 480 -24.03 1.88 -47.36
C LYS A 480 -25.01 2.28 -46.25
N ASN A 481 -25.68 1.32 -45.65
CA ASN A 481 -26.84 1.56 -44.81
C ASN A 481 -26.65 1.28 -43.29
N LYS A 482 -25.49 0.80 -42.87
CA LYS A 482 -25.17 0.40 -41.49
C LYS A 482 -26.15 -0.62 -40.85
N TYR A 483 -26.89 -1.35 -41.67
CA TYR A 483 -27.79 -2.41 -41.17
C TYR A 483 -27.04 -3.73 -41.03
N LEU A 484 -27.48 -4.54 -40.03
CA LEU A 484 -27.03 -5.92 -39.92
C LEU A 484 -27.39 -6.66 -41.22
N GLN A 485 -26.44 -7.36 -41.78
CA GLN A 485 -26.65 -8.24 -42.93
C GLN A 485 -26.94 -9.66 -42.45
N ARG A 486 -27.65 -10.43 -43.29
CA ARG A 486 -27.96 -11.83 -42.98
C ARG A 486 -26.69 -12.67 -42.88
N TYR A 487 -25.74 -12.49 -43.82
CA TYR A 487 -24.48 -13.21 -43.84
C TYR A 487 -23.34 -12.31 -43.42
N VAL A 488 -22.69 -12.68 -42.34
CA VAL A 488 -21.50 -11.99 -41.80
C VAL A 488 -20.23 -12.61 -42.34
N PHE A 489 -20.26 -13.93 -42.58
CA PHE A 489 -19.12 -14.71 -43.03
C PHE A 489 -19.38 -15.37 -44.36
N TYR A 490 -18.31 -15.56 -45.13
CA TYR A 490 -18.28 -16.45 -46.30
C TYR A 490 -17.34 -17.63 -45.99
N PHE A 491 -17.81 -18.85 -46.26
CA PHE A 491 -16.99 -20.06 -46.08
C PHE A 491 -16.43 -20.49 -47.44
N ASP A 492 -15.09 -20.46 -47.57
CA ASP A 492 -14.39 -20.82 -48.81
C ASP A 492 -14.08 -22.33 -48.93
N GLY A 493 -14.57 -23.13 -48.03
CA GLY A 493 -14.31 -24.57 -47.93
C GLY A 493 -13.20 -24.90 -46.90
N SER A 494 -12.43 -23.92 -46.43
CA SER A 494 -11.38 -24.09 -45.44
C SER A 494 -11.43 -23.07 -44.31
N TYR A 495 -11.82 -21.83 -44.64
CA TYR A 495 -11.82 -20.70 -43.70
C TYR A 495 -13.13 -19.94 -43.72
N LEU A 496 -13.46 -19.33 -42.57
CA LEU A 496 -14.49 -18.30 -42.49
C LEU A 496 -13.87 -16.95 -42.82
N CYS A 497 -14.29 -16.36 -43.93
CA CYS A 497 -13.82 -15.06 -44.41
C CYS A 497 -14.86 -13.98 -44.09
N VAL A 498 -14.40 -12.80 -43.65
CA VAL A 498 -15.26 -11.68 -43.28
C VAL A 498 -14.57 -10.35 -43.60
N GLU A 499 -15.35 -9.39 -44.04
CA GLU A 499 -14.84 -8.01 -44.14
C GLU A 499 -14.75 -7.37 -42.75
N ALA A 500 -13.61 -6.73 -42.46
CA ALA A 500 -13.32 -6.19 -41.12
C ALA A 500 -14.36 -5.17 -40.65
N ASP A 501 -14.93 -4.34 -41.51
CA ASP A 501 -15.97 -3.37 -41.17
C ASP A 501 -17.30 -4.04 -40.86
N VAL A 502 -17.62 -5.12 -41.54
CA VAL A 502 -18.81 -5.93 -41.33
C VAL A 502 -18.70 -6.62 -39.96
N LEU A 503 -17.57 -7.24 -39.69
CA LEU A 503 -17.30 -7.92 -38.43
C LEU A 503 -17.40 -6.97 -37.22
N THR A 504 -16.77 -5.80 -37.29
CA THR A 504 -16.79 -4.86 -36.16
C THR A 504 -18.20 -4.31 -35.87
N ASN A 505 -19.01 -4.05 -36.90
CA ASN A 505 -20.39 -3.60 -36.72
C ASN A 505 -21.27 -4.73 -36.20
N TRP A 506 -21.11 -5.97 -36.68
CA TRP A 506 -21.82 -7.14 -36.21
C TRP A 506 -21.51 -7.40 -34.72
N LEU A 507 -20.23 -7.37 -34.32
CA LEU A 507 -19.80 -7.52 -32.93
C LEU A 507 -20.44 -6.46 -32.04
N LYS A 508 -20.47 -5.19 -32.47
CA LYS A 508 -21.13 -4.13 -31.70
C LYS A 508 -22.56 -4.47 -31.38
N THR A 509 -23.30 -4.94 -32.36
CA THR A 509 -24.75 -5.19 -32.21
C THR A 509 -25.02 -6.47 -31.43
N ARG A 510 -24.29 -7.55 -31.72
CA ARG A 510 -24.49 -8.85 -31.07
C ARG A 510 -24.03 -8.89 -29.62
N LEU A 511 -22.94 -8.22 -29.31
CA LEU A 511 -22.38 -8.16 -27.97
C LEU A 511 -22.83 -6.90 -27.19
N GLU A 512 -23.80 -6.15 -27.74
CA GLU A 512 -24.35 -4.92 -27.12
C GLU A 512 -23.25 -3.93 -26.68
N LEU A 513 -22.19 -3.79 -27.50
CA LEU A 513 -21.08 -2.92 -27.15
C LEU A 513 -21.49 -1.45 -27.31
N GLU A 514 -21.08 -0.59 -26.37
CA GLU A 514 -21.36 0.86 -26.42
C GLU A 514 -20.73 1.53 -27.66
N VAL A 515 -19.56 1.05 -28.07
CA VAL A 515 -18.78 1.61 -29.19
C VAL A 515 -18.39 0.51 -30.16
N VAL A 516 -18.31 0.84 -31.46
CA VAL A 516 -17.78 -0.10 -32.47
C VAL A 516 -16.30 -0.39 -32.15
N PRO A 517 -15.90 -1.66 -31.94
CA PRO A 517 -14.53 -1.99 -31.64
C PRO A 517 -13.61 -1.69 -32.84
N SER A 518 -12.38 -1.24 -32.59
CA SER A 518 -11.43 -1.01 -33.66
C SER A 518 -11.01 -2.32 -34.32
N LYS A 519 -10.75 -2.28 -35.65
CA LYS A 519 -10.26 -3.45 -36.41
C LYS A 519 -9.00 -4.05 -35.78
N GLN A 520 -8.10 -3.20 -35.30
CA GLN A 520 -6.86 -3.62 -34.64
C GLN A 520 -7.16 -4.40 -33.35
N LYS A 521 -8.12 -3.94 -32.53
CA LYS A 521 -8.54 -4.60 -31.30
C LYS A 521 -9.13 -5.98 -31.59
N VAL A 522 -10.04 -6.07 -32.55
CA VAL A 522 -10.65 -7.35 -32.96
C VAL A 522 -9.62 -8.32 -33.52
N SER A 523 -8.72 -7.85 -34.41
CA SER A 523 -7.66 -8.69 -34.99
C SER A 523 -6.70 -9.22 -33.92
N ALA A 524 -6.33 -8.38 -32.94
CA ALA A 524 -5.45 -8.79 -31.85
C ALA A 524 -6.09 -9.92 -31.00
N GLN A 525 -7.39 -9.85 -30.74
CA GLN A 525 -8.10 -10.87 -29.98
C GLN A 525 -8.32 -12.17 -30.75
N LEU A 526 -8.72 -12.09 -32.01
CA LEU A 526 -8.82 -13.26 -32.87
C LEU A 526 -7.49 -14.00 -32.98
N ARG A 527 -6.39 -13.25 -33.03
CA ARG A 527 -5.04 -13.81 -33.02
C ARG A 527 -4.72 -14.50 -31.69
N TYR A 528 -5.04 -13.87 -30.57
CA TYR A 528 -4.85 -14.45 -29.24
C TYR A 528 -5.51 -15.81 -29.07
N TYR A 529 -6.71 -15.98 -29.66
CA TYR A 529 -7.43 -17.26 -29.66
C TYR A 529 -7.03 -18.21 -30.80
N GLY A 530 -6.00 -17.87 -31.58
CA GLY A 530 -5.59 -18.69 -32.72
C GLY A 530 -6.61 -18.76 -33.87
N LEU A 531 -7.58 -17.84 -33.89
CA LEU A 531 -8.68 -17.81 -34.85
C LEU A 531 -8.35 -17.01 -36.11
N LEU A 532 -7.26 -16.22 -36.10
CA LEU A 532 -6.82 -15.42 -37.23
C LEU A 532 -5.56 -16.03 -37.85
N LYS A 533 -5.63 -16.41 -39.10
CA LYS A 533 -4.46 -16.87 -39.87
C LYS A 533 -3.81 -15.69 -40.57
N VAL A 534 -2.46 -15.58 -40.45
CA VAL A 534 -1.66 -14.59 -41.16
C VAL A 534 -1.08 -15.23 -42.42
N ILE A 535 -1.37 -14.66 -43.60
CA ILE A 535 -0.84 -15.13 -44.86
C ILE A 535 0.04 -14.03 -45.44
N GLY A 536 1.32 -14.33 -45.72
CA GLY A 536 2.24 -13.39 -46.40
C GLY A 536 2.62 -12.14 -45.63
N GLY A 537 2.48 -12.09 -44.30
CA GLY A 537 2.81 -10.92 -43.51
C GLY A 537 1.76 -9.79 -43.47
N GLU A 538 0.70 -9.93 -44.23
CA GLU A 538 -0.48 -9.07 -44.19
C GLU A 538 -1.66 -9.79 -43.49
N TYR A 539 -2.51 -9.01 -42.83
CA TYR A 539 -3.68 -9.54 -42.13
C TYR A 539 -4.82 -9.77 -43.13
N THR A 540 -5.17 -10.99 -43.37
CA THR A 540 -6.39 -11.39 -44.05
C THR A 540 -7.41 -11.92 -43.09
#